data_0b0ed2763030fb25e6119d0b0a0d9c54
#
_entry.id   0b0ed2763030fb25e6119d0b0a0d9c54
#
_cell.length_a   1.000
_cell.length_b   1.000
_cell.length_c   1.000
_cell.angle_alpha   90.00
_cell.angle_beta   90.00
_cell.angle_gamma   90.00
#
_symmetry.space_group_name_H-M   'P 1'
#
loop_
_entity.id
_entity.type
_entity.pdbx_description
1 polymer ?
#
loop_
_entity_poly.entity_id
_entity_poly.type
_entity_poly.pdbx_seq_one_letter_code
_entity_poly.pdbx_strand_id
1 'polypeptide(L)'
;APRGGTIADRQSAVMYMLARHILGSRFFLMPDDVQLMPELYQDYHTKRIEAIREDPKRICYDEAHRVTGNTSVAGQLQADMTTIARESRKWNLSMGLYSQSIDDIPKIITDELATTVVILGSGTEKSINSLTKRFGLNGSCSHALGRLGKPTKAGSNLVALFRTGSGTSQLILSLTIGPQSLWAFSTTTEDVTIRNKLYLSLGPSEALRRLAARFPGGSAKPEVER
;
A
#
# COMPACT_ATOMS: atom_id res chain seq x y z
N ALA A 1 23.73 -23.42 -2.33
CA ALA A 1 22.94 -23.14 -1.14
C ALA A 1 22.26 -21.78 -1.34
N PRO A 2 20.94 -21.62 -1.07
CA PRO A 2 20.31 -20.31 -1.14
C PRO A 2 21.00 -19.40 -0.13
N ARG A 3 21.52 -18.28 -0.60
CA ARG A 3 22.10 -17.24 0.27
C ARG A 3 20.96 -16.73 1.14
N GLY A 4 20.95 -17.11 2.41
CA GLY A 4 19.99 -16.63 3.38
C GLY A 4 20.05 -15.10 3.43
N GLY A 5 18.90 -14.44 3.45
CA GLY A 5 18.80 -12.98 3.56
C GLY A 5 19.59 -12.45 4.75
N THR A 6 19.88 -11.15 4.74
CA THR A 6 20.65 -10.49 5.80
C THR A 6 19.96 -10.65 7.16
N ILE A 7 20.69 -10.46 8.25
CA ILE A 7 20.11 -10.45 9.61
C ILE A 7 18.98 -9.40 9.68
N ALA A 8 19.16 -8.26 9.03
CA ALA A 8 18.14 -7.20 8.96
C ALA A 8 16.85 -7.66 8.26
N ASP A 9 16.94 -8.47 7.19
CA ASP A 9 15.76 -8.99 6.49
C ASP A 9 14.97 -9.96 7.37
N ARG A 10 15.68 -10.81 8.12
CA ARG A 10 15.06 -11.75 9.08
C ARG A 10 14.38 -11.00 10.22
N GLN A 11 15.03 -9.98 10.78
CA GLN A 11 14.46 -9.13 11.82
C GLN A 11 13.21 -8.40 11.32
N SER A 12 13.26 -7.82 10.12
CA SER A 12 12.11 -7.17 9.49
C SER A 12 10.93 -8.13 9.35
N ALA A 13 11.15 -9.33 8.80
CA ALA A 13 10.11 -10.33 8.63
C ALA A 13 9.46 -10.75 9.97
N VAL A 14 10.28 -10.97 11.01
CA VAL A 14 9.78 -11.29 12.36
C VAL A 14 8.97 -10.11 12.92
N MET A 15 9.43 -8.88 12.77
CA MET A 15 8.70 -7.70 13.23
C MET A 15 7.35 -7.54 12.53
N TYR A 16 7.27 -7.80 11.23
CA TYR A 16 5.99 -7.81 10.51
C TYR A 16 5.04 -8.90 11.01
N MET A 17 5.53 -10.10 11.29
CA MET A 17 4.71 -11.18 11.85
C MET A 17 4.19 -10.82 13.25
N LEU A 18 5.04 -10.27 14.11
CA LEU A 18 4.66 -9.81 15.44
C LEU A 18 3.64 -8.67 15.37
N ALA A 19 3.89 -7.67 14.55
CA ALA A 19 2.97 -6.56 14.34
C ALA A 19 1.60 -7.07 13.86
N ARG A 20 1.58 -7.98 12.86
CA ARG A 20 0.34 -8.61 12.41
C ARG A 20 -0.36 -9.37 13.53
N HIS A 21 0.37 -10.18 14.30
CA HIS A 21 -0.20 -10.96 15.39
C HIS A 21 -0.79 -10.07 16.48
N ILE A 22 -0.05 -9.06 16.91
CA ILE A 22 -0.47 -8.19 18.02
C ILE A 22 -1.59 -7.23 17.57
N LEU A 23 -1.40 -6.54 16.43
CA LEU A 23 -2.31 -5.49 15.97
C LEU A 23 -3.49 -6.07 15.19
N GLY A 24 -3.24 -7.12 14.41
CA GLY A 24 -4.20 -7.71 13.49
C GLY A 24 -5.03 -8.85 14.06
N SER A 25 -4.69 -9.41 15.24
CA SER A 25 -5.41 -10.58 15.80
C SER A 25 -6.92 -10.37 15.87
N ARG A 26 -7.36 -9.17 16.24
CA ARG A 26 -8.79 -8.83 16.34
C ARG A 26 -9.50 -8.80 14.98
N PHE A 27 -8.78 -8.65 13.87
CA PHE A 27 -9.38 -8.61 12.54
C PHE A 27 -9.89 -9.98 12.08
N PHE A 28 -9.37 -11.05 12.67
CA PHE A 28 -9.60 -12.44 12.28
C PHE A 28 -10.51 -13.20 13.24
N LEU A 29 -11.20 -12.50 14.15
CA LEU A 29 -12.13 -13.13 15.09
C LEU A 29 -13.29 -13.78 14.35
N MET A 30 -13.65 -14.99 14.77
CA MET A 30 -14.74 -15.77 14.24
C MET A 30 -15.86 -15.90 15.29
N PRO A 31 -17.13 -16.12 14.88
CA PRO A 31 -18.21 -16.32 15.84
C PRO A 31 -17.92 -17.43 16.86
N ASP A 32 -17.26 -18.49 16.43
CA ASP A 32 -16.93 -19.63 17.29
C ASP A 32 -15.91 -19.28 18.39
N ASP A 33 -15.13 -18.21 18.21
CA ASP A 33 -14.17 -17.76 19.24
C ASP A 33 -14.86 -17.31 20.52
N VAL A 34 -16.17 -17.03 20.48
CA VAL A 34 -16.99 -16.70 21.66
C VAL A 34 -16.96 -17.85 22.68
N GLN A 35 -16.91 -19.09 22.21
CA GLN A 35 -16.90 -20.28 23.09
C GLN A 35 -15.64 -20.35 23.97
N LEU A 36 -14.56 -19.67 23.57
CA LEU A 36 -13.32 -19.57 24.34
C LEU A 36 -13.39 -18.51 25.45
N MET A 37 -14.48 -17.72 25.49
CA MET A 37 -14.69 -16.67 26.47
C MET A 37 -15.48 -17.18 27.68
N PRO A 38 -15.28 -16.61 28.89
CA PRO A 38 -16.10 -16.95 30.05
C PRO A 38 -17.59 -16.74 29.75
N GLU A 39 -18.42 -17.70 30.16
CA GLU A 39 -19.86 -17.76 29.86
C GLU A 39 -20.57 -16.43 30.18
N LEU A 40 -20.25 -15.81 31.32
CA LEU A 40 -20.79 -14.52 31.76
C LEU A 40 -20.60 -13.39 30.72
N TYR A 41 -19.59 -13.45 29.87
CA TYR A 41 -19.24 -12.39 28.89
C TYR A 41 -19.52 -12.79 27.44
N GLN A 42 -20.08 -13.96 27.17
CA GLN A 42 -20.29 -14.46 25.81
C GLN A 42 -21.22 -13.55 25.00
N ASP A 43 -22.31 -13.07 25.58
CA ASP A 43 -23.23 -12.14 24.90
C ASP A 43 -22.53 -10.82 24.48
N TYR A 44 -21.69 -10.30 25.38
CA TYR A 44 -20.89 -9.10 25.06
C TYR A 44 -19.91 -9.38 23.93
N HIS A 45 -19.20 -10.50 23.98
CA HIS A 45 -18.22 -10.87 22.95
C HIS A 45 -18.88 -11.20 21.62
N THR A 46 -20.06 -11.80 21.60
CA THR A 46 -20.84 -12.05 20.37
C THR A 46 -21.10 -10.73 19.65
N LYS A 47 -21.73 -9.77 20.31
CA LYS A 47 -22.02 -8.44 19.72
C LYS A 47 -20.76 -7.71 19.26
N ARG A 48 -19.69 -7.82 20.05
CA ARG A 48 -18.39 -7.23 19.70
C ARG A 48 -17.77 -7.85 18.46
N ILE A 49 -17.81 -9.19 18.33
CA ILE A 49 -17.25 -9.89 17.16
C ILE A 49 -18.09 -9.58 15.92
N GLU A 50 -19.42 -9.53 16.02
CA GLU A 50 -20.29 -9.11 14.94
C GLU A 50 -19.94 -7.72 14.45
N ALA A 51 -19.84 -6.73 15.34
CA ALA A 51 -19.45 -5.36 15.00
C ALA A 51 -18.07 -5.30 14.33
N ILE A 52 -17.07 -6.01 14.88
CA ILE A 52 -15.72 -6.06 14.27
C ILE A 52 -15.77 -6.68 12.87
N ARG A 53 -16.60 -7.68 12.63
CA ARG A 53 -16.70 -8.33 11.31
C ARG A 53 -17.40 -7.46 10.28
N GLU A 54 -18.35 -6.64 10.68
CA GLU A 54 -19.04 -5.68 9.82
C GLU A 54 -18.15 -4.50 9.43
N ASP A 55 -17.27 -4.07 10.33
CA ASP A 55 -16.36 -2.95 10.06
C ASP A 55 -15.40 -3.27 8.90
N PRO A 56 -15.28 -2.37 7.89
CA PRO A 56 -14.31 -2.53 6.83
C PRO A 56 -12.89 -2.33 7.38
N LYS A 57 -12.02 -3.29 7.10
CA LYS A 57 -10.63 -3.30 7.55
C LYS A 57 -9.65 -3.28 6.39
N ARG A 58 -8.47 -2.73 6.63
CA ARG A 58 -7.38 -2.79 5.65
C ARG A 58 -6.04 -3.11 6.31
N ILE A 59 -5.32 -4.05 5.73
CA ILE A 59 -3.91 -4.31 6.04
C ILE A 59 -3.07 -3.84 4.87
N CYS A 60 -2.10 -2.97 5.13
CA CYS A 60 -1.17 -2.47 4.13
C CYS A 60 0.25 -2.95 4.44
N TYR A 61 0.89 -3.57 3.46
CA TYR A 61 2.30 -3.93 3.51
C TYR A 61 3.05 -2.95 2.60
N ASP A 62 3.75 -2.01 3.22
CA ASP A 62 4.65 -1.11 2.54
C ASP A 62 6.02 -1.75 2.38
N GLU A 63 6.71 -1.48 1.26
CA GLU A 63 8.01 -2.10 0.94
C GLU A 63 7.94 -3.64 0.98
N ALA A 64 6.98 -4.24 0.25
CA ALA A 64 6.68 -5.68 0.29
C ALA A 64 7.94 -6.57 0.07
N HIS A 65 8.95 -6.06 -0.65
CA HIS A 65 10.23 -6.77 -0.86
C HIS A 65 10.95 -7.11 0.46
N ARG A 66 10.78 -6.32 1.51
CA ARG A 66 11.39 -6.56 2.83
C ARG A 66 10.82 -7.79 3.53
N VAL A 67 9.64 -8.19 3.15
CA VAL A 67 8.91 -9.33 3.76
C VAL A 67 8.88 -10.55 2.86
N THR A 68 9.18 -10.40 1.56
CA THR A 68 9.14 -11.49 0.58
C THR A 68 10.52 -12.00 0.18
N GLY A 69 11.59 -11.47 0.79
CA GLY A 69 12.97 -11.93 0.57
C GLY A 69 13.20 -13.41 0.86
N ASN A 70 14.28 -13.99 0.33
CA ASN A 70 14.61 -15.43 0.39
C ASN A 70 14.99 -15.93 1.80
N THR A 71 14.06 -15.89 2.75
CA THR A 71 14.23 -16.48 4.08
C THR A 71 13.11 -17.47 4.37
N SER A 72 13.31 -18.39 5.30
CA SER A 72 12.25 -19.32 5.75
C SER A 72 11.05 -18.57 6.33
N VAL A 73 11.29 -17.43 6.98
CA VAL A 73 10.25 -16.55 7.55
C VAL A 73 9.47 -15.86 6.43
N ALA A 74 10.14 -15.46 5.35
CA ALA A 74 9.47 -14.84 4.20
C ALA A 74 8.49 -15.81 3.51
N GLY A 75 8.84 -17.09 3.42
CA GLY A 75 7.94 -18.12 2.88
C GLY A 75 6.65 -18.24 3.69
N GLN A 76 6.74 -18.22 5.01
CA GLN A 76 5.56 -18.23 5.89
C GLN A 76 4.71 -16.96 5.70
N LEU A 77 5.34 -15.81 5.64
CA LEU A 77 4.61 -14.55 5.45
C LEU A 77 3.94 -14.45 4.08
N GLN A 78 4.57 -14.96 3.01
CA GLN A 78 3.94 -15.08 1.69
C GLN A 78 2.72 -16.02 1.70
N ALA A 79 2.82 -17.15 2.41
CA ALA A 79 1.69 -18.07 2.59
C ALA A 79 0.55 -17.39 3.34
N ASP A 80 0.86 -16.66 4.40
CA ASP A 80 -0.11 -15.88 5.18
C ASP A 80 -0.79 -14.79 4.33
N MET A 81 -0.02 -14.01 3.57
CA MET A 81 -0.56 -13.00 2.64
C MET A 81 -1.51 -13.64 1.63
N THR A 82 -1.15 -14.80 1.09
CA THR A 82 -1.99 -15.53 0.13
C THR A 82 -3.28 -16.00 0.78
N THR A 83 -3.22 -16.51 1.99
CA THR A 83 -4.39 -16.92 2.77
C THR A 83 -5.31 -15.73 3.05
N ILE A 84 -4.76 -14.61 3.51
CA ILE A 84 -5.52 -13.39 3.75
C ILE A 84 -6.18 -12.91 2.45
N ALA A 85 -5.45 -12.90 1.33
CA ALA A 85 -5.99 -12.45 0.04
C ALA A 85 -7.19 -13.32 -0.40
N ARG A 86 -7.12 -14.64 -0.21
CA ARG A 86 -8.20 -15.58 -0.56
C ARG A 86 -9.42 -15.45 0.35
N GLU A 87 -9.18 -15.23 1.63
CA GLU A 87 -10.22 -15.30 2.67
C GLU A 87 -10.70 -13.92 3.14
N SER A 88 -10.16 -12.84 2.60
CA SER A 88 -10.40 -11.46 3.02
C SER A 88 -11.89 -11.09 3.19
N ARG A 89 -12.76 -11.66 2.35
CA ARG A 89 -14.21 -11.43 2.44
C ARG A 89 -14.83 -11.92 3.74
N LYS A 90 -14.29 -12.99 4.34
CA LYS A 90 -14.80 -13.53 5.63
C LYS A 90 -14.70 -12.50 6.75
N TRP A 91 -13.74 -11.59 6.66
CA TRP A 91 -13.44 -10.60 7.70
C TRP A 91 -13.72 -9.16 7.27
N ASN A 92 -14.40 -8.95 6.16
CA ASN A 92 -14.56 -7.62 5.56
C ASN A 92 -13.23 -6.87 5.48
N LEU A 93 -12.19 -7.56 5.00
CA LEU A 93 -10.81 -7.10 4.99
C LEU A 93 -10.34 -6.84 3.55
N SER A 94 -9.67 -5.73 3.33
CA SER A 94 -8.89 -5.47 2.13
C SER A 94 -7.40 -5.51 2.43
N MET A 95 -6.59 -5.99 1.47
CA MET A 95 -5.13 -6.01 1.59
C MET A 95 -4.52 -5.12 0.51
N GLY A 96 -3.60 -4.25 0.91
CA GLY A 96 -2.79 -3.42 0.02
C GLY A 96 -1.32 -3.87 0.08
N LEU A 97 -0.72 -4.13 -1.08
CA LEU A 97 0.70 -4.45 -1.21
C LEU A 97 1.36 -3.37 -2.04
N TYR A 98 2.40 -2.77 -1.49
CA TYR A 98 3.15 -1.70 -2.13
C TYR A 98 4.61 -2.15 -2.29
N SER A 99 5.14 -2.07 -3.50
CA SER A 99 6.52 -2.43 -3.78
C SER A 99 7.08 -1.71 -4.99
N GLN A 100 8.39 -1.63 -5.07
CA GLN A 100 9.12 -1.05 -6.19
C GLN A 100 9.28 -2.03 -7.36
N SER A 101 9.09 -3.33 -7.11
CA SER A 101 9.13 -4.36 -8.14
C SER A 101 7.93 -5.30 -8.06
N ILE A 102 7.41 -5.68 -9.21
CA ILE A 102 6.34 -6.66 -9.30
C ILE A 102 6.77 -8.06 -8.85
N ASP A 103 8.06 -8.36 -8.95
CA ASP A 103 8.62 -9.66 -8.58
C ASP A 103 8.69 -9.86 -7.06
N ASP A 104 8.54 -8.79 -6.29
CA ASP A 104 8.48 -8.84 -4.82
C ASP A 104 7.14 -9.37 -4.31
N ILE A 105 6.10 -9.35 -5.13
CA ILE A 105 4.75 -9.77 -4.74
C ILE A 105 4.48 -11.18 -5.27
N PRO A 106 3.96 -12.10 -4.43
CA PRO A 106 3.63 -13.46 -4.87
C PRO A 106 2.77 -13.47 -6.12
N LYS A 107 3.16 -14.24 -7.12
CA LYS A 107 2.48 -14.30 -8.43
C LYS A 107 1.00 -14.60 -8.30
N ILE A 108 0.63 -15.52 -7.42
CA ILE A 108 -0.77 -15.87 -7.19
C ILE A 108 -1.62 -14.66 -6.79
N ILE A 109 -1.04 -13.73 -6.01
CA ILE A 109 -1.75 -12.51 -5.61
C ILE A 109 -1.90 -11.58 -6.79
N THR A 110 -0.83 -11.30 -7.53
CA THR A 110 -0.86 -10.34 -8.64
C THR A 110 -1.66 -10.86 -9.84
N ASP A 111 -1.58 -12.14 -10.11
CA ASP A 111 -2.13 -12.70 -11.34
C ASP A 111 -3.61 -13.12 -11.18
N GLU A 112 -4.00 -13.59 -9.98
CA GLU A 112 -5.32 -14.17 -9.73
C GLU A 112 -6.18 -13.41 -8.70
N LEU A 113 -5.56 -12.97 -7.59
CA LEU A 113 -6.32 -12.49 -6.44
C LEU A 113 -6.48 -10.97 -6.38
N ALA A 114 -5.55 -10.22 -6.97
CA ALA A 114 -5.62 -8.76 -6.96
C ALA A 114 -6.78 -8.26 -7.80
N THR A 115 -7.69 -7.52 -7.19
CA THR A 115 -8.82 -6.86 -7.86
C THR A 115 -8.42 -5.52 -8.47
N THR A 116 -7.40 -4.90 -7.92
CA THR A 116 -6.89 -3.60 -8.38
C THR A 116 -5.37 -3.64 -8.45
N VAL A 117 -4.82 -3.19 -9.57
CA VAL A 117 -3.38 -3.00 -9.76
C VAL A 117 -3.15 -1.56 -10.19
N VAL A 118 -2.24 -0.86 -9.51
CA VAL A 118 -1.86 0.51 -9.82
C VAL A 118 -0.37 0.57 -10.10
N ILE A 119 0.01 1.09 -11.27
CA ILE A 119 1.40 1.21 -11.71
C ILE A 119 1.73 2.69 -11.82
N LEU A 120 2.64 3.17 -10.96
CA LEU A 120 3.03 4.57 -10.85
C LEU A 120 4.26 4.93 -11.70
N GLY A 121 4.99 3.94 -12.14
CA GLY A 121 6.18 4.08 -12.99
C GLY A 121 6.79 2.73 -13.29
N SER A 122 7.63 2.65 -14.30
CA SER A 122 8.25 1.38 -14.73
C SER A 122 9.76 1.45 -14.91
N GLY A 123 10.34 2.64 -14.92
CA GLY A 123 11.78 2.88 -14.92
C GLY A 123 12.52 2.45 -16.18
N THR A 124 12.40 1.20 -16.63
CA THR A 124 13.16 0.63 -17.76
C THR A 124 12.26 -0.05 -18.78
N GLU A 125 12.72 -0.11 -20.03
CA GLU A 125 12.03 -0.83 -21.12
C GLU A 125 11.77 -2.31 -20.76
N LYS A 126 12.74 -2.95 -20.10
CA LYS A 126 12.59 -4.34 -19.62
C LYS A 126 11.43 -4.45 -18.62
N SER A 127 11.30 -3.50 -17.71
CA SER A 127 10.20 -3.48 -16.73
C SER A 127 8.85 -3.25 -17.42
N ILE A 128 8.81 -2.35 -18.42
CA ILE A 128 7.59 -2.09 -19.21
C ILE A 128 7.14 -3.37 -19.91
N ASN A 129 8.05 -4.06 -20.60
CA ASN A 129 7.75 -5.30 -21.29
C ASN A 129 7.26 -6.41 -20.34
N SER A 130 7.91 -6.52 -19.16
CA SER A 130 7.51 -7.47 -18.12
C SER A 130 6.10 -7.19 -17.61
N LEU A 131 5.79 -5.95 -17.26
CA LEU A 131 4.46 -5.52 -16.78
C LEU A 131 3.40 -5.69 -17.86
N THR A 132 3.71 -5.29 -19.10
CA THR A 132 2.80 -5.44 -20.26
C THR A 132 2.41 -6.89 -20.46
N LYS A 133 3.41 -7.80 -20.46
CA LYS A 133 3.17 -9.23 -20.63
C LYS A 133 2.40 -9.82 -19.44
N ARG A 134 2.80 -9.49 -18.22
CA ARG A 134 2.23 -10.06 -17.00
C ARG A 134 0.76 -9.68 -16.81
N PHE A 135 0.41 -8.42 -17.08
CA PHE A 135 -0.94 -7.91 -16.88
C PHE A 135 -1.79 -7.87 -18.16
N GLY A 136 -1.25 -8.30 -19.30
CA GLY A 136 -1.95 -8.25 -20.57
C GLY A 136 -2.38 -6.83 -20.95
N LEU A 137 -1.48 -5.85 -20.78
CA LEU A 137 -1.82 -4.45 -21.02
C LEU A 137 -2.09 -4.21 -22.49
N ASN A 138 -3.14 -3.44 -22.79
CA ASN A 138 -3.41 -2.96 -24.14
C ASN A 138 -2.34 -1.97 -24.62
N GLY A 139 -2.30 -1.72 -25.92
CA GLY A 139 -1.28 -0.87 -26.53
C GLY A 139 -1.24 0.54 -25.96
N SER A 140 -2.38 1.14 -25.61
CA SER A 140 -2.44 2.48 -25.03
C SER A 140 -1.82 2.51 -23.63
N CYS A 141 -2.17 1.55 -22.76
CA CYS A 141 -1.62 1.45 -21.41
C CYS A 141 -0.13 1.09 -21.42
N SER A 142 0.30 0.18 -22.32
CA SER A 142 1.71 -0.17 -22.46
C SER A 142 2.55 1.04 -22.93
N HIS A 143 2.06 1.79 -23.90
CA HIS A 143 2.72 3.02 -24.35
C HIS A 143 2.75 4.10 -23.24
N ALA A 144 1.67 4.23 -22.47
CA ALA A 144 1.61 5.15 -21.36
C ALA A 144 2.64 4.85 -20.28
N LEU A 145 2.93 3.56 -19.99
CA LEU A 145 3.96 3.17 -19.01
C LEU A 145 5.33 3.79 -19.32
N GLY A 146 5.70 3.87 -20.60
CA GLY A 146 6.97 4.47 -21.02
C GLY A 146 7.04 5.99 -20.81
N ARG A 147 5.90 6.62 -20.56
CA ARG A 147 5.77 8.08 -20.32
C ARG A 147 5.47 8.41 -18.86
N LEU A 148 5.28 7.43 -18.00
CA LEU A 148 5.11 7.69 -16.58
C LEU A 148 6.41 8.25 -16.00
N GLY A 149 6.31 9.46 -15.51
CA GLY A 149 7.43 10.21 -14.92
C GLY A 149 7.20 10.51 -13.45
N LYS A 150 8.16 11.26 -12.89
CA LYS A 150 7.99 11.81 -11.55
C LYS A 150 6.77 12.73 -11.49
N PRO A 151 6.09 12.85 -10.35
CA PRO A 151 5.02 13.82 -10.15
C PRO A 151 5.48 15.24 -10.51
N THR A 152 4.59 15.98 -11.15
CA THR A 152 4.77 17.40 -11.48
C THR A 152 3.75 18.23 -10.72
N LYS A 153 3.77 19.55 -10.88
CA LYS A 153 2.71 20.45 -10.36
C LYS A 153 1.32 20.10 -10.88
N ALA A 154 1.23 19.56 -12.10
CA ALA A 154 -0.02 19.10 -12.70
C ALA A 154 -0.49 17.74 -12.16
N GLY A 155 0.29 17.11 -11.30
CA GLY A 155 0.02 15.78 -10.75
C GLY A 155 0.93 14.69 -11.32
N SER A 156 0.49 13.47 -11.21
CA SER A 156 1.17 12.27 -11.70
C SER A 156 0.22 11.40 -12.49
N ASN A 157 0.67 10.87 -13.61
CA ASN A 157 -0.09 9.88 -14.35
C ASN A 157 0.23 8.48 -13.82
N LEU A 158 -0.75 7.58 -13.93
CA LEU A 158 -0.63 6.19 -13.54
C LEU A 158 -1.43 5.30 -14.48
N VAL A 159 -1.09 4.02 -14.52
CA VAL A 159 -1.91 3.00 -15.18
C VAL A 159 -2.60 2.19 -14.08
N ALA A 160 -3.92 2.06 -14.19
CA ALA A 160 -4.74 1.30 -13.26
C ALA A 160 -5.48 0.18 -13.97
N LEU A 161 -5.52 -1.00 -13.33
CA LEU A 161 -6.31 -2.14 -13.76
C LEU A 161 -7.34 -2.45 -12.67
N PHE A 162 -8.58 -2.61 -13.07
CA PHE A 162 -9.68 -3.03 -12.21
C PHE A 162 -10.24 -4.34 -12.75
N ARG A 163 -10.13 -5.40 -11.96
CA ARG A 163 -10.64 -6.73 -12.29
C ARG A 163 -11.98 -6.96 -11.62
N THR A 164 -12.98 -7.21 -12.42
CA THR A 164 -14.35 -7.48 -11.98
C THR A 164 -14.81 -8.81 -12.54
N GLY A 165 -15.98 -9.29 -12.10
CA GLY A 165 -16.58 -10.51 -12.67
C GLY A 165 -16.93 -10.40 -14.16
N SER A 166 -17.05 -9.19 -14.70
CA SER A 166 -17.33 -8.92 -16.13
C SER A 166 -16.06 -8.71 -16.96
N GLY A 167 -14.88 -8.67 -16.37
CA GLY A 167 -13.61 -8.50 -17.07
C GLY A 167 -12.65 -7.53 -16.40
N THR A 168 -11.59 -7.16 -17.15
CA THR A 168 -10.56 -6.23 -16.68
C THR A 168 -10.65 -4.91 -17.42
N SER A 169 -10.88 -3.83 -16.69
CA SER A 169 -10.77 -2.46 -17.20
C SER A 169 -9.34 -1.98 -17.01
N GLN A 170 -8.78 -1.36 -18.06
CA GLN A 170 -7.43 -0.78 -18.04
C GLN A 170 -7.55 0.70 -18.33
N LEU A 171 -7.08 1.54 -17.42
CA LEU A 171 -7.25 2.98 -17.45
C LEU A 171 -5.91 3.69 -17.28
N ILE A 172 -5.75 4.80 -17.99
CA ILE A 172 -4.71 5.78 -17.73
C ILE A 172 -5.37 6.88 -16.92
N LEU A 173 -4.90 7.08 -15.70
CA LEU A 173 -5.47 8.05 -14.76
C LEU A 173 -4.45 9.12 -14.43
N SER A 174 -4.94 10.32 -14.15
CA SER A 174 -4.14 11.42 -13.62
C SER A 174 -4.52 11.65 -12.15
N LEU A 175 -3.53 11.55 -11.28
CA LEU A 175 -3.68 11.81 -9.85
C LEU A 175 -3.20 13.23 -9.58
N THR A 176 -4.11 14.07 -9.12
CA THR A 176 -3.80 15.41 -8.64
C THR A 176 -4.15 15.52 -7.16
N ILE A 177 -3.28 16.12 -6.37
CA ILE A 177 -3.53 16.42 -4.96
C ILE A 177 -3.35 17.92 -4.73
N GLY A 178 -4.17 18.47 -3.82
CA GLY A 178 -4.12 19.90 -3.53
C GLY A 178 -2.83 20.32 -2.81
N PRO A 179 -2.48 21.62 -2.84
CA PRO A 179 -1.25 22.14 -2.26
C PRO A 179 -1.03 21.81 -0.77
N GLN A 180 -2.10 21.77 0.02
CA GLN A 180 -1.99 21.40 1.44
C GLN A 180 -1.57 19.93 1.60
N SER A 181 -2.12 19.03 0.79
CA SER A 181 -1.74 17.62 0.79
C SER A 181 -0.32 17.40 0.31
N LEU A 182 0.12 18.15 -0.72
CA LEU A 182 1.52 18.13 -1.17
C LEU A 182 2.48 18.47 -0.03
N TRP A 183 2.18 19.51 0.77
CA TRP A 183 2.96 19.84 1.95
C TRP A 183 2.86 18.80 3.06
N ALA A 184 1.67 18.25 3.31
CA ALA A 184 1.49 17.23 4.34
C ALA A 184 2.33 15.96 4.05
N PHE A 185 2.43 15.57 2.78
CA PHE A 185 3.16 14.37 2.35
C PHE A 185 4.61 14.63 1.91
N SER A 186 5.10 15.90 1.96
CA SER A 186 6.49 16.17 1.63
C SER A 186 7.45 15.44 2.58
N THR A 187 8.45 14.76 2.00
CA THR A 187 9.49 14.00 2.71
C THR A 187 10.87 14.64 2.56
N THR A 188 11.00 15.72 1.77
CA THR A 188 12.26 16.45 1.60
C THR A 188 12.68 17.08 2.92
N THR A 189 13.90 16.85 3.36
CA THR A 189 14.39 17.26 4.70
C THR A 189 14.13 18.74 4.99
N GLU A 190 14.40 19.62 4.03
CA GLU A 190 14.20 21.07 4.16
C GLU A 190 12.72 21.41 4.34
N ASP A 191 11.86 20.84 3.50
CA ASP A 191 10.41 21.11 3.54
C ASP A 191 9.81 20.58 4.86
N VAL A 192 10.23 19.38 5.30
CA VAL A 192 9.84 18.81 6.60
C VAL A 192 10.26 19.74 7.74
N THR A 193 11.47 20.28 7.68
CA THR A 193 11.98 21.20 8.71
C THR A 193 11.15 22.48 8.79
N ILE A 194 10.85 23.09 7.64
CA ILE A 194 10.01 24.30 7.56
C ILE A 194 8.60 23.99 8.08
N ARG A 195 8.01 22.92 7.62
CA ARG A 195 6.67 22.48 8.02
C ARG A 195 6.59 22.24 9.54
N ASN A 196 7.53 21.51 10.09
CA ASN A 196 7.52 21.18 11.53
C ASN A 196 7.70 22.42 12.42
N LYS A 197 8.55 23.38 12.03
CA LYS A 197 8.66 24.67 12.73
C LYS A 197 7.32 25.41 12.75
N LEU A 198 6.61 25.44 11.63
CA LEU A 198 5.30 26.10 11.55
C LEU A 198 4.22 25.33 12.32
N TYR A 199 4.29 24.00 12.37
CA TYR A 199 3.37 23.15 13.16
C TYR A 199 3.46 23.48 14.65
N LEU A 200 4.67 23.71 15.16
CA LEU A 200 4.89 24.08 16.57
C LEU A 200 4.33 25.45 16.92
N SER A 201 4.38 26.41 15.99
CA SER A 201 3.96 27.78 16.24
C SER A 201 2.49 28.08 15.91
N LEU A 202 1.91 27.39 14.92
CA LEU A 202 0.59 27.73 14.36
C LEU A 202 -0.41 26.58 14.45
N GLY A 203 0.05 25.38 14.78
CA GLY A 203 -0.71 24.13 14.62
C GLY A 203 -0.74 23.63 13.16
N PRO A 204 -1.03 22.33 12.94
CA PRO A 204 -0.91 21.70 11.63
C PRO A 204 -1.78 22.31 10.54
N SER A 205 -3.04 22.57 10.81
CA SER A 205 -3.99 23.07 9.81
C SER A 205 -3.63 24.45 9.28
N GLU A 206 -3.31 25.40 10.17
CA GLU A 206 -2.94 26.77 9.77
C GLU A 206 -1.56 26.80 9.08
N ALA A 207 -0.62 26.00 9.57
CA ALA A 207 0.69 25.89 8.94
C ALA A 207 0.59 25.37 7.49
N LEU A 208 -0.20 24.31 7.26
CA LEU A 208 -0.42 23.77 5.91
C LEU A 208 -1.11 24.80 5.01
N ARG A 209 -2.10 25.52 5.53
CA ARG A 209 -2.79 26.57 4.79
C ARG A 209 -1.82 27.68 4.33
N ARG A 210 -0.94 28.15 5.22
CA ARG A 210 0.05 29.19 4.89
C ARG A 210 1.11 28.69 3.92
N LEU A 211 1.62 27.48 4.14
CA LEU A 211 2.60 26.87 3.24
C LEU A 211 2.02 26.67 1.84
N ALA A 212 0.80 26.16 1.74
CA ALA A 212 0.11 25.96 0.48
C ALA A 212 -0.16 27.27 -0.26
N ALA A 213 -0.52 28.35 0.45
CA ALA A 213 -0.73 29.67 -0.14
C ALA A 213 0.59 30.27 -0.66
N ARG A 214 1.69 30.09 0.08
CA ARG A 214 2.98 30.66 -0.30
C ARG A 214 3.74 29.85 -1.34
N PHE A 215 3.62 28.53 -1.27
CA PHE A 215 4.33 27.57 -2.12
C PHE A 215 3.37 26.47 -2.59
N PRO A 216 2.50 26.74 -3.55
CA PRO A 216 1.45 25.81 -3.99
C PRO A 216 1.99 24.51 -4.62
N GLY A 217 3.25 24.49 -5.06
CA GLY A 217 3.93 23.30 -5.59
C GLY A 217 4.35 22.28 -4.52
N GLY A 218 4.11 22.54 -3.23
CA GLY A 218 4.41 21.58 -2.15
C GLY A 218 5.87 21.56 -1.70
N SER A 219 6.70 22.51 -2.17
CA SER A 219 8.10 22.69 -1.74
C SER A 219 8.47 24.17 -1.71
N ALA A 220 9.34 24.53 -0.77
CA ALA A 220 9.92 25.86 -0.67
C ALA A 220 11.14 26.05 -1.60
N LYS A 221 11.64 24.97 -2.20
CA LYS A 221 12.73 25.06 -3.18
C LYS A 221 12.23 25.66 -4.48
N PRO A 222 12.98 26.62 -5.09
CA PRO A 222 12.68 27.05 -6.44
C PRO A 222 12.79 25.84 -7.38
N GLU A 223 11.84 25.71 -8.30
CA GLU A 223 11.93 24.69 -9.34
C GLU A 223 13.13 24.98 -10.22
N VAL A 224 14.04 24.04 -10.28
CA VAL A 224 15.02 23.98 -11.37
C VAL A 224 14.22 23.49 -12.59
N GLU A 225 13.91 24.38 -13.52
CA GLU A 225 13.38 24.00 -14.82
C GLU A 225 14.33 22.96 -15.45
N ARG A 226 13.82 21.76 -15.70
CA ARG A 226 14.53 20.67 -16.37
C ARG A 226 13.84 20.38 -17.69
#